data_08560cb1746681b234bf6ee713324b46
#
_entry.id   08560cb1746681b234bf6ee713324b46
#
_cell.length_a   1.000
_cell.length_b   1.000
_cell.length_c   1.000
_cell.angle_alpha   90.00
_cell.angle_beta   90.00
_cell.angle_gamma   90.00
#
_symmetry.space_group_name_H-M   'P 1'
#
loop_
_entity.id
_entity.type
_entity.pdbx_description
1 polymer ?
#
loop_
_entity_poly.entity_id
_entity_poly.type
_entity_poly.pdbx_seq_one_letter_code
_entity_poly.pdbx_strand_id
1 'polypeptide(L)'
;ERFRDHFGLALQPLLADVGLADMSWLVALTQRPSRALHPLLNILLQKFLKGLVSDEPFGTGPWPCLNPLSGHQGELLVERVATHRNRGRIVGVFECACGYAYARNVDQSSGTLSRPRPLRFGAEFDRQIRQLVDDQIGIRQAARRLHVDPRTVRLRAAKLNLNAIWAAASVSM
;
A
#
# COMPACT_ATOMS: atom_id res chain seq x y z
N GLU A 1 27.03 8.37 -9.97
CA GLU A 1 27.16 6.90 -9.90
C GLU A 1 25.82 6.23 -10.27
N ARG A 2 24.72 6.40 -9.52
CA ARG A 2 23.41 5.79 -9.79
C ARG A 2 22.83 6.05 -11.19
N PHE A 3 23.06 7.23 -11.76
CA PHE A 3 22.59 7.55 -13.11
C PHE A 3 23.33 6.74 -14.18
N ARG A 4 24.63 6.60 -14.03
CA ARG A 4 25.47 5.79 -14.93
C ARG A 4 25.11 4.31 -14.83
N ASP A 5 24.91 3.81 -13.62
CA ASP A 5 24.58 2.42 -13.35
C ASP A 5 23.20 2.05 -13.93
N HIS A 6 22.25 2.98 -13.90
CA HIS A 6 20.90 2.77 -14.44
C HIS A 6 20.89 2.50 -15.96
N PHE A 7 21.73 3.21 -16.72
CA PHE A 7 21.78 3.07 -18.18
C PHE A 7 22.88 2.11 -18.68
N GLY A 8 23.78 1.70 -17.81
CA GLY A 8 24.85 0.76 -18.13
C GLY A 8 25.80 1.21 -19.24
N LEU A 9 26.36 0.25 -19.96
CA LEU A 9 27.34 0.49 -21.01
C LEU A 9 26.79 1.26 -22.23
N ALA A 10 25.48 1.27 -22.44
CA ALA A 10 24.84 1.95 -23.58
C ALA A 10 24.86 3.49 -23.45
N LEU A 11 25.09 4.04 -22.26
CA LEU A 11 25.06 5.48 -22.03
C LEU A 11 26.27 6.19 -22.64
N GLN A 12 27.46 5.62 -22.54
CA GLN A 12 28.73 6.25 -22.94
C GLN A 12 28.77 6.59 -24.43
N PRO A 13 28.53 5.67 -25.38
CA PRO A 13 28.54 5.99 -26.81
C PRO A 13 27.46 7.03 -27.16
N LEU A 14 26.28 6.95 -26.54
CA LEU A 14 25.16 7.85 -26.79
C LEU A 14 25.45 9.29 -26.34
N LEU A 15 26.20 9.49 -25.26
CA LEU A 15 26.63 10.80 -24.78
C LEU A 15 27.84 11.32 -25.55
N ALA A 16 28.72 10.46 -26.05
CA ALA A 16 29.88 10.85 -26.86
C ALA A 16 29.44 11.43 -28.18
N ASP A 17 28.43 10.85 -28.84
CA ASP A 17 27.89 11.32 -30.11
C ASP A 17 27.33 12.76 -30.06
N VAL A 18 26.89 13.20 -28.88
CA VAL A 18 26.36 14.55 -28.65
C VAL A 18 27.34 15.45 -27.88
N GLY A 19 28.61 15.06 -27.76
CA GLY A 19 29.66 15.84 -27.09
C GLY A 19 29.48 16.00 -25.57
N LEU A 20 28.76 15.11 -24.89
CA LEU A 20 28.39 15.18 -23.49
C LEU A 20 28.94 13.98 -22.69
N ALA A 21 30.04 13.39 -23.14
CA ALA A 21 30.64 12.20 -22.52
C ALA A 21 31.05 12.40 -21.05
N ASP A 22 31.41 13.63 -20.66
CA ASP A 22 31.63 13.98 -19.28
C ASP A 22 30.27 14.21 -18.57
N MET A 23 30.13 13.74 -17.36
CA MET A 23 28.89 13.87 -16.58
C MET A 23 28.76 15.21 -15.86
N SER A 24 29.59 16.21 -16.21
CA SER A 24 29.62 17.55 -15.60
C SER A 24 28.29 18.28 -15.69
N TRP A 25 27.50 18.01 -16.73
CA TRP A 25 26.17 18.57 -16.91
C TRP A 25 25.18 18.21 -15.78
N LEU A 26 25.32 17.02 -15.15
CA LEU A 26 24.49 16.64 -13.99
C LEU A 26 24.76 17.56 -12.79
N VAL A 27 26.05 17.83 -12.54
CA VAL A 27 26.44 18.77 -11.48
C VAL A 27 25.99 20.19 -11.82
N ALA A 28 26.12 20.61 -13.09
CA ALA A 28 25.70 21.92 -13.53
C ALA A 28 24.18 22.14 -13.35
N LEU A 29 23.35 21.09 -13.50
CA LEU A 29 21.91 21.17 -13.27
C LEU A 29 21.54 21.50 -11.82
N THR A 30 22.28 20.97 -10.84
CA THR A 30 22.04 21.24 -9.43
C THR A 30 22.44 22.67 -9.05
N GLN A 31 23.42 23.24 -9.76
CA GLN A 31 23.93 24.59 -9.51
C GLN A 31 23.19 25.70 -10.28
N ARG A 32 22.66 25.39 -11.46
CA ARG A 32 21.97 26.35 -12.35
C ARG A 32 20.71 25.71 -13.00
N PRO A 33 19.61 25.60 -12.27
CA PRO A 33 18.40 24.90 -12.73
C PRO A 33 17.70 25.56 -13.95
N SER A 34 18.02 26.83 -14.25
CA SER A 34 17.41 27.57 -15.37
C SER A 34 18.10 27.33 -16.73
N ARG A 35 19.17 26.53 -16.79
CA ARG A 35 19.87 26.28 -18.05
C ARG A 35 19.09 25.31 -18.93
N ALA A 36 18.88 25.67 -20.19
CA ALA A 36 18.26 24.78 -21.16
C ALA A 36 19.12 23.52 -21.34
N LEU A 37 18.51 22.36 -21.14
CA LEU A 37 19.13 21.07 -21.34
C LEU A 37 18.99 20.64 -22.80
N HIS A 38 20.05 19.96 -23.31
CA HIS A 38 19.94 19.27 -24.58
C HIS A 38 18.75 18.28 -24.54
N PRO A 39 17.90 18.19 -25.61
CA PRO A 39 16.70 17.32 -25.58
C PRO A 39 16.98 15.88 -25.19
N LEU A 40 18.10 15.29 -25.64
CA LEU A 40 18.52 13.95 -25.28
C LEU A 40 18.74 13.80 -23.75
N LEU A 41 19.43 14.78 -23.13
CA LEU A 41 19.67 14.76 -21.69
C LEU A 41 18.37 14.88 -20.89
N ASN A 42 17.43 15.66 -21.38
CA ASN A 42 16.11 15.78 -20.75
C ASN A 42 15.36 14.42 -20.79
N ILE A 43 15.38 13.74 -21.93
CA ILE A 43 14.77 12.40 -22.07
C ILE A 43 15.43 11.38 -21.15
N LEU A 44 16.78 11.35 -21.11
CA LEU A 44 17.53 10.45 -20.23
C LEU A 44 17.25 10.74 -18.78
N LEU A 45 17.23 12.00 -18.39
CA LEU A 45 16.92 12.41 -17.02
C LEU A 45 15.49 12.03 -16.64
N GLN A 46 14.51 12.27 -17.51
CA GLN A 46 13.13 11.85 -17.26
C GLN A 46 13.00 10.33 -17.12
N LYS A 47 13.66 9.54 -17.98
CA LYS A 47 13.67 8.07 -17.84
C LYS A 47 14.31 7.63 -16.55
N PHE A 48 15.44 8.22 -16.15
CA PHE A 48 16.10 7.93 -14.90
C PHE A 48 15.22 8.27 -13.70
N LEU A 49 14.64 9.46 -13.67
CA LEU A 49 13.74 9.88 -12.59
C LEU A 49 12.48 9.02 -12.54
N LYS A 50 11.91 8.60 -13.67
CA LYS A 50 10.81 7.62 -13.70
C LYS A 50 11.22 6.26 -13.17
N GLY A 51 12.44 5.81 -13.44
CA GLY A 51 12.99 4.57 -12.89
C GLY A 51 13.29 4.65 -11.39
N LEU A 52 13.62 5.84 -10.87
CA LEU A 52 13.79 6.09 -9.43
C LEU A 52 12.45 6.23 -8.71
N VAL A 53 11.49 6.88 -9.34
CA VAL A 53 10.08 6.89 -8.93
C VAL A 53 9.48 5.67 -9.59
N SER A 54 9.54 4.54 -8.92
CA SER A 54 8.90 3.33 -9.41
C SER A 54 7.44 3.69 -9.71
N ASP A 55 6.96 3.40 -10.94
CA ASP A 55 5.54 3.54 -11.29
C ASP A 55 4.67 2.67 -10.38
N GLU A 56 5.28 1.81 -9.60
CA GLU A 56 4.68 0.94 -8.60
C GLU A 56 5.07 1.38 -7.18
N PRO A 57 4.39 2.36 -6.60
CA PRO A 57 4.71 2.91 -5.29
C PRO A 57 4.63 1.89 -4.14
N PHE A 58 4.04 0.72 -4.40
CA PHE A 58 3.91 -0.39 -3.46
C PHE A 58 4.81 -1.59 -3.81
N GLY A 59 5.70 -1.44 -4.79
CA GLY A 59 6.54 -2.51 -5.35
C GLY A 59 5.75 -3.46 -6.25
N THR A 60 6.43 -4.46 -6.77
CA THR A 60 5.84 -5.53 -7.59
C THR A 60 5.22 -6.60 -6.72
N GLY A 61 3.95 -6.98 -7.04
CA GLY A 61 3.26 -8.08 -6.35
C GLY A 61 3.88 -9.46 -6.62
N PRO A 62 3.29 -10.51 -6.08
CA PRO A 62 2.10 -10.50 -5.21
C PRO A 62 2.39 -10.05 -3.77
N TRP A 63 1.37 -9.51 -3.10
CA TRP A 63 1.46 -9.03 -1.71
C TRP A 63 0.78 -9.98 -0.74
N PRO A 64 1.13 -9.92 0.56
CA PRO A 64 0.58 -10.82 1.56
C PRO A 64 -0.90 -10.56 1.85
N CYS A 65 -1.67 -11.62 2.01
CA CYS A 65 -2.98 -11.54 2.62
C CYS A 65 -2.83 -11.30 4.13
N LEU A 66 -3.43 -10.22 4.64
CA LEU A 66 -3.35 -9.86 6.06
C LEU A 66 -4.62 -10.21 6.84
N ASN A 67 -5.46 -11.09 6.32
CA ASN A 67 -6.65 -11.55 7.02
C ASN A 67 -6.27 -12.51 8.17
N PRO A 68 -6.45 -12.11 9.45
CA PRO A 68 -6.07 -12.95 10.59
C PRO A 68 -6.95 -14.20 10.75
N LEU A 69 -8.09 -14.26 10.05
CA LEU A 69 -9.06 -15.35 10.14
C LEU A 69 -8.97 -16.32 8.95
N SER A 70 -8.05 -16.09 8.00
CA SER A 70 -7.87 -16.98 6.85
C SER A 70 -6.75 -17.98 7.11
N GLY A 71 -6.91 -19.19 6.59
CA GLY A 71 -5.87 -20.21 6.63
C GLY A 71 -4.61 -19.86 5.82
N HIS A 72 -4.66 -18.80 5.02
CA HIS A 72 -3.57 -18.30 4.18
C HIS A 72 -3.03 -16.93 4.62
N GLN A 73 -3.16 -16.59 5.91
CA GLN A 73 -2.59 -15.36 6.44
C GLN A 73 -1.08 -15.30 6.20
N GLY A 74 -0.60 -14.21 5.59
CA GLY A 74 0.80 -14.00 5.26
C GLY A 74 1.23 -14.56 3.90
N GLU A 75 0.43 -15.39 3.25
CA GLU A 75 0.73 -15.87 1.91
C GLU A 75 0.60 -14.75 0.87
N LEU A 76 1.45 -14.79 -0.14
CA LEU A 76 1.50 -13.79 -1.21
C LEU A 76 0.42 -14.09 -2.27
N LEU A 77 -0.82 -13.69 -1.98
CA LEU A 77 -2.01 -14.00 -2.80
C LEU A 77 -2.72 -12.75 -3.35
N VAL A 78 -2.27 -11.56 -2.96
CA VAL A 78 -2.84 -10.32 -3.50
C VAL A 78 -2.10 -9.95 -4.78
N GLU A 79 -2.72 -10.17 -5.92
CA GLU A 79 -2.10 -9.95 -7.24
C GLU A 79 -2.20 -8.51 -7.73
N ARG A 80 -3.18 -7.75 -7.25
CA ARG A 80 -3.47 -6.40 -7.73
C ARG A 80 -3.63 -5.41 -6.60
N VAL A 81 -3.09 -4.23 -6.83
CA VAL A 81 -3.24 -3.07 -5.96
C VAL A 81 -3.96 -1.97 -6.74
N ALA A 82 -5.11 -1.53 -6.25
CA ALA A 82 -5.77 -0.33 -6.75
C ALA A 82 -5.13 0.90 -6.09
N THR A 83 -4.59 1.81 -6.90
CA THR A 83 -3.94 3.02 -6.39
C THR A 83 -4.79 4.25 -6.63
N HIS A 84 -4.82 5.15 -5.66
CA HIS A 84 -5.45 6.46 -5.81
C HIS A 84 -4.72 7.51 -4.96
N ARG A 85 -4.96 8.79 -5.27
CA ARG A 85 -4.43 9.90 -4.48
C ARG A 85 -5.48 10.38 -3.50
N ASN A 86 -5.07 10.55 -2.24
CA ASN A 86 -5.91 11.14 -1.20
C ASN A 86 -5.08 12.15 -0.39
N ARG A 87 -5.49 13.42 -0.43
CA ARG A 87 -4.82 14.53 0.27
C ARG A 87 -3.31 14.56 0.02
N GLY A 88 -2.88 14.41 -1.23
CA GLY A 88 -1.48 14.43 -1.64
C GLY A 88 -0.70 13.14 -1.37
N ARG A 89 -1.29 12.12 -0.73
CA ARG A 89 -0.66 10.82 -0.47
C ARG A 89 -1.12 9.79 -1.50
N ILE A 90 -0.23 8.89 -1.88
CA ILE A 90 -0.59 7.72 -2.68
C ILE A 90 -1.08 6.64 -1.73
N VAL A 91 -2.29 6.17 -1.97
CA VAL A 91 -2.95 5.10 -1.21
C VAL A 91 -3.08 3.88 -2.11
N GLY A 92 -2.61 2.73 -1.63
CA GLY A 92 -2.83 1.43 -2.25
C GLY A 92 -3.90 0.66 -1.50
N VAL A 93 -4.85 0.09 -2.23
CA VAL A 93 -5.86 -0.82 -1.72
C VAL A 93 -5.52 -2.21 -2.22
N PHE A 94 -5.26 -3.10 -1.28
CA PHE A 94 -4.86 -4.49 -1.48
C PHE A 94 -6.06 -5.37 -1.21
N GLU A 95 -6.49 -6.14 -2.20
CA GLU A 95 -7.69 -6.97 -2.10
C GLU A 95 -7.36 -8.43 -2.37
N CYS A 96 -7.62 -9.29 -1.39
CA CYS A 96 -7.45 -10.72 -1.51
C CYS A 96 -8.75 -11.40 -1.98
N ALA A 97 -8.62 -12.53 -2.68
CA ALA A 97 -9.75 -13.35 -3.12
C ALA A 97 -10.66 -13.83 -1.97
N CYS A 98 -10.14 -13.90 -0.72
CA CYS A 98 -10.97 -14.18 0.47
C CYS A 98 -11.92 -13.04 0.87
N GLY A 99 -11.94 -11.92 0.13
CA GLY A 99 -12.75 -10.74 0.41
C GLY A 99 -12.18 -9.79 1.44
N TYR A 100 -11.01 -10.10 2.03
CA TYR A 100 -10.30 -9.16 2.89
C TYR A 100 -9.63 -8.09 2.06
N ALA A 101 -9.77 -6.83 2.48
CA ALA A 101 -9.07 -5.72 1.86
C ALA A 101 -8.47 -4.80 2.91
N TYR A 102 -7.27 -4.29 2.62
CA TYR A 102 -6.58 -3.33 3.46
C TYR A 102 -5.96 -2.21 2.63
N ALA A 103 -5.79 -1.05 3.24
CA ALA A 103 -5.12 0.09 2.64
C ALA A 103 -3.77 0.36 3.31
N ARG A 104 -2.80 0.80 2.51
CA ARG A 104 -1.53 1.37 2.96
C ARG A 104 -1.28 2.66 2.20
N ASN A 105 -0.63 3.60 2.85
CA ASN A 105 -0.12 4.81 2.21
C ASN A 105 1.39 4.67 2.01
N VAL A 106 1.90 5.25 0.94
CA VAL A 106 3.34 5.43 0.77
C VAL A 106 3.72 6.86 1.16
N ASP A 107 4.76 6.98 1.96
CA ASP A 107 5.41 8.28 2.19
C ASP A 107 6.33 8.55 1.00
N GLN A 108 6.05 9.63 0.26
CA GLN A 108 6.78 9.96 -0.97
C GLN A 108 8.23 10.39 -0.71
N SER A 109 8.53 10.86 0.51
CA SER A 109 9.88 11.33 0.87
C SER A 109 10.80 10.18 1.26
N SER A 110 10.28 9.21 2.00
CA SER A 110 11.06 8.08 2.54
C SER A 110 10.82 6.75 1.81
N GLY A 111 9.79 6.66 0.96
CA GLY A 111 9.36 5.41 0.33
C GLY A 111 8.75 4.40 1.33
N THR A 112 8.58 4.77 2.60
CA THR A 112 8.09 3.85 3.62
C THR A 112 6.58 3.66 3.53
N LEU A 113 6.14 2.43 3.77
CA LEU A 113 4.72 2.08 3.79
C LEU A 113 4.15 2.26 5.19
N SER A 114 2.96 2.88 5.27
CA SER A 114 2.22 2.96 6.52
C SER A 114 1.81 1.57 7.04
N ARG A 115 1.42 1.51 8.31
CA ARG A 115 0.77 0.30 8.84
C ARG A 115 -0.49 -0.02 8.04
N PRO A 116 -0.78 -1.31 7.74
CA PRO A 116 -1.98 -1.69 7.02
C PRO A 116 -3.22 -1.34 7.84
N ARG A 117 -4.22 -0.77 7.16
CA ARG A 117 -5.52 -0.43 7.75
C ARG A 117 -6.60 -1.29 7.08
N PRO A 118 -7.30 -2.15 7.81
CA PRO A 118 -8.40 -2.95 7.26
C PRO A 118 -9.51 -2.05 6.70
N LEU A 119 -10.02 -2.41 5.52
CA LEU A 119 -11.16 -1.78 4.87
C LEU A 119 -12.37 -2.72 4.82
N ARG A 120 -12.11 -3.99 4.52
CA ARG A 120 -13.10 -5.07 4.48
C ARG A 120 -12.54 -6.31 5.15
N PHE A 121 -13.37 -7.05 5.85
CA PHE A 121 -12.95 -8.24 6.59
C PHE A 121 -13.28 -9.56 5.88
N GLY A 122 -14.11 -9.53 4.82
CA GLY A 122 -14.54 -10.72 4.10
C GLY A 122 -15.68 -11.49 4.78
N ALA A 123 -16.18 -12.53 4.09
CA ALA A 123 -17.32 -13.32 4.55
C ALA A 123 -17.01 -14.16 5.80
N GLU A 124 -15.77 -14.60 5.96
CA GLU A 124 -15.33 -15.38 7.12
C GLU A 124 -15.52 -14.60 8.43
N PHE A 125 -15.17 -13.34 8.43
CA PHE A 125 -15.37 -12.46 9.58
C PHE A 125 -16.85 -12.36 9.98
N ASP A 126 -17.74 -12.24 8.99
CA ASP A 126 -19.16 -12.17 9.23
C ASP A 126 -19.72 -13.48 9.79
N ARG A 127 -19.24 -14.62 9.29
CA ARG A 127 -19.61 -15.94 9.79
C ARG A 127 -19.19 -16.11 11.24
N GLN A 128 -17.95 -15.74 11.57
CA GLN A 128 -17.44 -15.83 12.93
C GLN A 128 -18.16 -14.88 13.89
N ILE A 129 -18.52 -13.66 13.47
CA ILE A 129 -19.34 -12.77 14.29
C ILE A 129 -20.69 -13.42 14.62
N ARG A 130 -21.39 -14.02 13.65
CA ARG A 130 -22.66 -14.72 13.90
C ARG A 130 -22.47 -15.84 14.91
N GLN A 131 -21.47 -16.69 14.71
CA GLN A 131 -21.17 -17.79 15.63
C GLN A 131 -20.89 -17.29 17.07
N LEU A 132 -20.11 -16.23 17.21
CA LEU A 132 -19.80 -15.66 18.54
C LEU A 132 -21.02 -15.03 19.21
N VAL A 133 -21.99 -14.52 18.43
CA VAL A 133 -23.27 -14.05 18.94
C VAL A 133 -24.14 -15.22 19.40
N ASP A 134 -24.24 -16.28 18.60
CA ASP A 134 -25.01 -17.50 18.92
C ASP A 134 -24.43 -18.19 20.17
N ASP A 135 -23.10 -18.21 20.32
CA ASP A 135 -22.38 -18.72 21.50
C ASP A 135 -22.49 -17.78 22.73
N GLN A 136 -23.20 -16.67 22.64
CA GLN A 136 -23.35 -15.65 23.70
C GLN A 136 -22.03 -15.07 24.23
N ILE A 137 -21.00 -15.02 23.40
CA ILE A 137 -19.68 -14.51 23.77
C ILE A 137 -19.72 -12.98 23.90
N GLY A 138 -19.21 -12.46 25.03
CA GLY A 138 -19.16 -11.02 25.28
C GLY A 138 -18.27 -10.27 24.25
N ILE A 139 -18.68 -9.04 23.92
CA ILE A 139 -18.05 -8.24 22.81
C ILE A 139 -16.53 -8.07 22.95
N ARG A 140 -15.99 -7.92 24.19
CA ARG A 140 -14.55 -7.78 24.42
C ARG A 140 -13.80 -9.08 24.10
N GLN A 141 -14.40 -10.22 24.40
CA GLN A 141 -13.84 -11.54 24.13
C GLN A 141 -13.96 -11.84 22.63
N ALA A 142 -15.09 -11.52 21.99
CA ALA A 142 -15.26 -11.61 20.55
C ALA A 142 -14.20 -10.78 19.80
N ALA A 143 -13.97 -9.54 20.22
CA ALA A 143 -12.96 -8.66 19.62
C ALA A 143 -11.54 -9.26 19.71
N ARG A 144 -11.18 -9.85 20.85
CA ARG A 144 -9.89 -10.56 21.03
C ARG A 144 -9.76 -11.75 20.09
N ARG A 145 -10.79 -12.58 19.95
CA ARG A 145 -10.80 -13.75 19.06
C ARG A 145 -10.71 -13.35 17.59
N LEU A 146 -11.34 -12.24 17.22
CA LEU A 146 -11.34 -11.71 15.84
C LEU A 146 -10.13 -10.80 15.54
N HIS A 147 -9.23 -10.56 16.50
CA HIS A 147 -8.07 -9.69 16.38
C HIS A 147 -8.41 -8.26 15.92
N VAL A 148 -9.52 -7.70 16.43
CA VAL A 148 -9.98 -6.35 16.10
C VAL A 148 -10.40 -5.57 17.35
N ASP A 149 -10.61 -4.26 17.18
CA ASP A 149 -11.16 -3.43 18.24
C ASP A 149 -12.65 -3.76 18.51
N PRO A 150 -13.12 -3.72 19.77
CA PRO A 150 -14.52 -3.95 20.11
C PRO A 150 -15.51 -3.05 19.35
N ARG A 151 -15.11 -1.82 19.01
CA ARG A 151 -15.91 -0.91 18.20
C ARG A 151 -16.14 -1.47 16.78
N THR A 152 -15.11 -2.10 16.20
CA THR A 152 -15.21 -2.74 14.88
C THR A 152 -16.23 -3.88 14.90
N VAL A 153 -16.18 -4.71 15.95
CA VAL A 153 -17.14 -5.82 16.13
C VAL A 153 -18.56 -5.26 16.26
N ARG A 154 -18.76 -4.23 17.10
CA ARG A 154 -20.07 -3.59 17.30
C ARG A 154 -20.62 -3.01 15.98
N LEU A 155 -19.80 -2.27 15.23
CA LEU A 155 -20.23 -1.67 13.96
C LEU A 155 -20.57 -2.73 12.92
N ARG A 156 -19.84 -3.84 12.90
CA ARG A 156 -20.12 -4.92 11.96
C ARG A 156 -21.36 -5.71 12.35
N ALA A 157 -21.53 -6.03 13.63
CA ALA A 157 -22.75 -6.66 14.13
C ALA A 157 -23.99 -5.81 13.83
N ALA A 158 -23.89 -4.49 13.99
CA ALA A 158 -24.94 -3.56 13.60
C ALA A 158 -25.34 -3.71 12.13
N LYS A 159 -24.35 -3.76 11.22
CA LYS A 159 -24.58 -3.95 9.79
C LYS A 159 -25.19 -5.31 9.44
N LEU A 160 -24.98 -6.31 10.29
CA LEU A 160 -25.55 -7.65 10.13
C LEU A 160 -26.87 -7.85 10.88
N ASN A 161 -27.42 -6.78 11.49
CA ASN A 161 -28.63 -6.79 12.32
C ASN A 161 -28.55 -7.74 13.54
N LEU A 162 -27.33 -7.91 14.10
CA LEU A 162 -27.05 -8.78 15.24
C LEU A 162 -26.95 -8.02 16.58
N ASN A 163 -27.44 -6.79 16.65
CA ASN A 163 -27.19 -5.86 17.77
C ASN A 163 -27.87 -6.20 19.10
N ALA A 164 -28.92 -6.99 19.11
CA ALA A 164 -29.77 -7.17 20.30
C ALA A 164 -28.99 -7.72 21.51
N ILE A 165 -28.01 -8.60 21.30
CA ILE A 165 -27.28 -9.28 22.39
C ILE A 165 -26.18 -8.38 22.97
N TRP A 166 -25.47 -7.62 22.12
CA TRP A 166 -24.35 -6.77 22.57
C TRP A 166 -24.76 -5.34 22.97
N ALA A 167 -25.97 -4.91 22.62
CA ALA A 167 -26.57 -3.68 23.13
C ALA A 167 -27.14 -3.85 24.55
N ALA A 168 -27.72 -5.00 24.87
CA ALA A 168 -28.27 -5.29 26.18
C ALA A 168 -27.21 -5.39 27.30
N ALA A 169 -25.99 -5.82 26.96
CA ALA A 169 -24.87 -5.93 27.93
C ALA A 169 -24.32 -4.58 28.43
N SER A 170 -24.75 -3.45 27.86
CA SER A 170 -24.31 -2.10 28.26
C SER A 170 -25.20 -1.46 29.34
N VAL A 171 -26.28 -2.11 29.78
CA VAL A 171 -27.27 -1.55 30.73
C VAL A 171 -27.13 -2.12 32.15
N SER A 172 -26.20 -3.07 32.36
CA SER A 172 -25.95 -3.64 33.69
C SER A 172 -24.61 -3.15 34.26
N MET A 173 -24.58 -1.90 34.72
CA MET A 173 -23.72 -1.38 35.81
C MET A 173 -24.41 -0.24 36.50
#